data_6ce46de4d82fe02013833813a4d54d9f
#
_entry.id   6ce46de4d82fe02013833813a4d54d9f
#
_cell.length_a   1.000
_cell.length_b   1.000
_cell.length_c   1.000
_cell.angle_alpha   90.00
_cell.angle_beta   90.00
_cell.angle_gamma   90.00
#
_symmetry.space_group_name_H-M   'P 1'
#
loop_
_entity.id
_entity.type
_entity.pdbx_description
1 polymer ?
#
loop_
_entity_poly.entity_id
_entity_poly.type
_entity_poly.pdbx_seq_one_letter_code
_entity_poly.pdbx_strand_id
1 'polypeptide(L)'
;ETEIKAGKLRGIESDGMMCSIEELGSSRDMYPEAPENGIYIFDDDVEVGTDAVEALGLHDTVFEYEITSNRVDCYSILGIAREAAATFRKPFIPPVVEVHANGENVHDYVDVEVQDTDLCTRYCARVCKNIKIAPSPKWMQRRLAAAGIRPINNLVDITNYVMAEYGQPMHAYDLDTIAGHKIIVRRAKDGDEFETLDGQIRKLDNQVLMICDAEKEVGIAGIMGGENSKITDDVHTVLFEAATFNGPNIRKSAKRIGMRTEASGIFEKGLDPVNAEAAIDRACQLIEELGCGEVVGGMVDVCEPIKPLRRIPFEPEKINRFLGTDITKEQMLEY
;
A
#
# COMPACT_ATOMS: atom_id res chain seq x y z
N GLU A 1 26.66 11.80 -15.69
CA GLU A 1 26.48 13.27 -15.69
C GLU A 1 27.02 13.85 -17.00
N THR A 2 26.20 14.65 -17.68
CA THR A 2 26.61 15.36 -18.90
C THR A 2 26.73 16.85 -18.58
N GLU A 3 27.94 17.40 -18.72
CA GLU A 3 28.15 18.83 -18.55
C GLU A 3 27.71 19.58 -19.81
N ILE A 4 26.72 20.47 -19.69
CA ILE A 4 26.30 21.36 -20.77
C ILE A 4 27.24 22.56 -20.81
N LYS A 5 27.86 22.80 -21.98
CA LYS A 5 28.81 23.92 -22.20
C LYS A 5 28.20 24.94 -23.13
N ALA A 6 28.51 26.23 -22.89
CA ALA A 6 28.15 27.28 -23.80
C ALA A 6 28.68 26.98 -25.22
N GLY A 7 27.82 27.14 -26.20
CA GLY A 7 28.12 26.80 -27.60
C GLY A 7 27.27 27.58 -28.59
N LYS A 8 27.41 27.25 -29.88
CA LYS A 8 26.55 27.80 -30.94
C LYS A 8 25.76 26.69 -31.59
N LEU A 9 24.42 26.81 -31.54
CA LEU A 9 23.50 25.93 -32.22
C LEU A 9 22.91 26.68 -33.43
N ARG A 10 23.18 26.19 -34.65
CA ARG A 10 22.71 26.83 -35.89
C ARG A 10 23.05 28.32 -35.99
N GLY A 11 24.22 28.74 -35.44
CA GLY A 11 24.71 30.13 -35.48
C GLY A 11 24.20 31.02 -34.34
N ILE A 12 23.32 30.53 -33.47
CA ILE A 12 22.83 31.23 -32.28
C ILE A 12 23.57 30.73 -31.05
N GLU A 13 23.98 31.65 -30.19
CA GLU A 13 24.63 31.32 -28.92
C GLU A 13 23.62 30.64 -27.99
N SER A 14 24.05 29.58 -27.34
CA SER A 14 23.26 28.79 -26.40
C SER A 14 24.09 28.45 -25.17
N ASP A 15 23.66 28.90 -24.00
CA ASP A 15 24.34 28.69 -22.73
C ASP A 15 23.73 27.59 -21.91
N GLY A 16 22.69 26.91 -22.42
CA GLY A 16 21.98 25.88 -21.73
C GLY A 16 21.19 24.95 -22.65
N MET A 17 20.49 23.98 -22.06
CA MET A 17 19.64 23.04 -22.76
C MET A 17 18.31 22.89 -21.96
N MET A 18 17.19 22.93 -22.66
CA MET A 18 15.90 22.56 -22.10
C MET A 18 15.83 21.04 -22.01
N CYS A 19 15.54 20.52 -20.84
CA CYS A 19 15.61 19.09 -20.55
C CYS A 19 14.23 18.45 -20.40
N SER A 20 14.12 17.21 -20.84
CA SER A 20 13.02 16.31 -20.47
C SER A 20 13.19 15.83 -19.02
N ILE A 21 12.18 15.17 -18.46
CA ILE A 21 12.27 14.61 -17.10
C ILE A 21 13.34 13.51 -17.03
N GLU A 22 13.56 12.76 -18.10
CA GLU A 22 14.59 11.73 -18.17
C GLU A 22 16.00 12.34 -18.17
N GLU A 23 16.19 13.46 -18.88
CA GLU A 23 17.47 14.19 -18.88
C GLU A 23 17.76 14.86 -17.53
N LEU A 24 16.73 15.14 -16.73
CA LEU A 24 16.85 15.62 -15.33
C LEU A 24 17.12 14.47 -14.34
N GLY A 25 17.20 13.21 -14.82
CA GLY A 25 17.55 12.06 -14.00
C GLY A 25 16.39 11.35 -13.31
N SER A 26 15.16 11.58 -13.78
CA SER A 26 13.97 10.89 -13.29
C SER A 26 13.23 10.16 -14.43
N SER A 27 11.95 9.88 -14.30
CA SER A 27 11.16 9.21 -15.32
C SER A 27 9.71 9.65 -15.30
N ARG A 28 8.99 9.43 -16.40
CA ARG A 28 7.54 9.65 -16.48
C ARG A 28 6.73 8.73 -15.56
N ASP A 29 7.30 7.60 -15.15
CA ASP A 29 6.65 6.74 -14.15
C ASP A 29 6.54 7.43 -12.80
N MET A 30 7.53 8.27 -12.46
CA MET A 30 7.54 9.05 -11.22
C MET A 30 6.92 10.44 -11.37
N TYR A 31 6.87 10.95 -12.60
CA TYR A 31 6.30 12.26 -12.96
C TYR A 31 5.32 12.07 -14.13
N PRO A 32 4.13 11.52 -13.89
CA PRO A 32 3.19 11.18 -14.97
C PRO A 32 2.68 12.39 -15.75
N GLU A 33 2.80 13.60 -15.19
CA GLU A 33 2.51 14.87 -15.86
C GLU A 33 3.56 15.28 -16.91
N ALA A 34 4.74 14.67 -16.89
CA ALA A 34 5.80 14.99 -17.83
C ALA A 34 5.42 14.60 -19.27
N PRO A 35 5.68 15.46 -20.28
CA PRO A 35 5.36 15.13 -21.66
C PRO A 35 6.21 13.98 -22.19
N GLU A 36 5.62 13.15 -23.06
CA GLU A 36 6.28 11.96 -23.61
C GLU A 36 7.52 12.27 -24.47
N ASN A 37 7.46 13.36 -25.23
CA ASN A 37 8.54 13.79 -26.12
C ASN A 37 8.70 15.31 -26.03
N GLY A 38 9.05 15.82 -24.85
CA GLY A 38 9.14 17.27 -24.65
C GLY A 38 9.96 17.65 -23.43
N ILE A 39 10.14 18.94 -23.27
CA ILE A 39 10.79 19.54 -22.10
C ILE A 39 9.87 19.40 -20.88
N TYR A 40 10.46 19.19 -19.71
CA TYR A 40 9.72 19.23 -18.46
C TYR A 40 9.37 20.67 -18.09
N ILE A 41 8.13 20.92 -17.72
CA ILE A 41 7.63 22.24 -17.31
C ILE A 41 7.34 22.16 -15.81
N PHE A 42 8.07 22.96 -15.03
CA PHE A 42 7.82 23.09 -13.60
C PHE A 42 6.51 23.83 -13.31
N ASP A 43 5.94 23.61 -12.14
CA ASP A 43 4.80 24.37 -11.65
C ASP A 43 5.19 25.88 -11.52
N ASP A 44 4.19 26.78 -11.59
CA ASP A 44 4.41 28.24 -11.66
C ASP A 44 5.05 28.84 -10.39
N ASP A 45 5.10 28.10 -9.29
CA ASP A 45 5.66 28.52 -8.00
C ASP A 45 7.17 28.26 -7.88
N VAL A 46 7.80 27.64 -8.88
CA VAL A 46 9.25 27.40 -8.88
C VAL A 46 9.99 28.66 -9.37
N GLU A 47 10.79 29.24 -8.48
CA GLU A 47 11.57 30.44 -8.80
C GLU A 47 12.63 30.14 -9.86
N VAL A 48 12.75 31.02 -10.86
CA VAL A 48 13.77 30.90 -11.93
C VAL A 48 15.17 30.97 -11.32
N GLY A 49 15.99 29.97 -11.60
CA GLY A 49 17.35 29.85 -11.07
C GLY A 49 17.47 28.84 -9.92
N THR A 50 16.34 28.26 -9.46
CA THR A 50 16.37 27.15 -8.51
C THR A 50 17.02 25.92 -9.15
N ASP A 51 17.81 25.19 -8.37
CA ASP A 51 18.36 23.90 -8.79
C ASP A 51 17.23 22.91 -9.12
N ALA A 52 17.25 22.32 -10.31
CA ALA A 52 16.19 21.43 -10.77
C ALA A 52 16.06 20.16 -9.91
N VAL A 53 17.16 19.65 -9.37
CA VAL A 53 17.17 18.47 -8.48
C VAL A 53 16.46 18.81 -7.16
N GLU A 54 16.68 20.02 -6.64
CA GLU A 54 15.98 20.53 -5.46
C GLU A 54 14.49 20.75 -5.74
N ALA A 55 14.15 21.42 -6.85
CA ALA A 55 12.78 21.70 -7.25
C ALA A 55 11.95 20.42 -7.45
N LEU A 56 12.56 19.38 -8.01
CA LEU A 56 11.97 18.05 -8.16
C LEU A 56 11.92 17.26 -6.84
N GLY A 57 12.65 17.70 -5.80
CA GLY A 57 12.74 16.98 -4.52
C GLY A 57 13.53 15.68 -4.62
N LEU A 58 14.53 15.62 -5.51
CA LEU A 58 15.38 14.43 -5.72
C LEU A 58 16.59 14.39 -4.76
N HIS A 59 16.79 15.42 -3.93
CA HIS A 59 17.75 15.39 -2.82
C HIS A 59 17.16 14.56 -1.66
N ASP A 60 17.31 13.25 -1.75
CA ASP A 60 16.90 12.34 -0.69
C ASP A 60 17.94 11.23 -0.48
N THR A 61 17.87 10.57 0.67
CA THR A 61 18.68 9.39 0.95
C THR A 61 17.77 8.19 1.10
N VAL A 62 17.79 7.32 0.12
CA VAL A 62 17.00 6.09 0.13
C VAL A 62 17.84 4.94 0.66
N PHE A 63 17.33 4.26 1.70
CA PHE A 63 17.92 3.06 2.24
C PHE A 63 17.16 1.83 1.74
N GLU A 64 17.85 0.93 1.08
CA GLU A 64 17.31 -0.37 0.72
C GLU A 64 17.61 -1.38 1.84
N TYR A 65 16.56 -2.00 2.39
CA TYR A 65 16.66 -2.99 3.46
C TYR A 65 16.31 -4.37 2.96
N GLU A 66 17.19 -5.33 3.17
CA GLU A 66 16.88 -6.74 3.02
C GLU A 66 16.25 -7.28 4.32
N ILE A 67 14.93 -7.40 4.33
CA ILE A 67 14.19 -7.86 5.51
C ILE A 67 14.06 -9.38 5.50
N THR A 68 14.52 -10.00 6.60
CA THR A 68 14.39 -11.45 6.78
C THR A 68 12.94 -11.86 7.05
N SER A 69 12.57 -13.09 6.65
CA SER A 69 11.19 -13.57 6.70
C SER A 69 10.57 -13.69 8.09
N ASN A 70 11.39 -13.62 9.15
CA ASN A 70 10.95 -13.62 10.55
C ASN A 70 10.64 -12.22 11.11
N ARG A 71 10.87 -11.17 10.31
CA ARG A 71 10.65 -9.76 10.70
C ARG A 71 9.60 -9.11 9.79
N VAL A 72 8.42 -9.74 9.76
CA VAL A 72 7.25 -9.24 8.97
C VAL A 72 6.86 -7.81 9.37
N ASP A 73 7.01 -7.47 10.64
CA ASP A 73 6.79 -6.14 11.18
C ASP A 73 7.65 -5.06 10.51
N CYS A 74 8.82 -5.40 10.02
CA CYS A 74 9.76 -4.48 9.37
C CYS A 74 9.49 -4.28 7.86
N TYR A 75 8.49 -4.94 7.28
CA TYR A 75 8.01 -4.62 5.92
C TYR A 75 7.13 -3.37 5.91
N SER A 76 7.45 -2.41 6.76
CA SER A 76 6.74 -1.13 6.87
C SER A 76 7.65 -0.04 7.43
N ILE A 77 7.36 1.21 7.08
CA ILE A 77 8.07 2.38 7.64
C ILE A 77 7.92 2.42 9.16
N LEU A 78 6.72 2.15 9.69
CA LEU A 78 6.48 2.12 11.13
C LEU A 78 7.27 1.01 11.84
N GLY A 79 7.36 -0.17 11.22
CA GLY A 79 8.16 -1.26 11.77
C GLY A 79 9.65 -0.95 11.80
N ILE A 80 10.19 -0.40 10.71
CA ILE A 80 11.59 0.07 10.66
C ILE A 80 11.82 1.21 11.66
N ALA A 81 10.88 2.16 11.78
CA ALA A 81 10.99 3.25 12.76
C ALA A 81 11.03 2.74 14.20
N ARG A 82 10.21 1.73 14.53
CA ARG A 82 10.23 1.06 15.86
C ARG A 82 11.57 0.38 16.12
N GLU A 83 12.10 -0.34 15.13
CA GLU A 83 13.40 -1.01 15.21
C GLU A 83 14.54 -0.01 15.37
N ALA A 84 14.52 1.08 14.60
CA ALA A 84 15.48 2.17 14.70
C ALA A 84 15.41 2.86 16.08
N ALA A 85 14.20 3.08 16.60
CA ALA A 85 14.00 3.66 17.93
C ALA A 85 14.66 2.80 19.02
N ALA A 86 14.45 1.48 18.99
CA ALA A 86 15.09 0.55 19.91
C ALA A 86 16.63 0.57 19.75
N THR A 87 17.11 0.46 18.50
CA THR A 87 18.56 0.42 18.20
C THR A 87 19.29 1.69 18.64
N PHE A 88 18.70 2.85 18.37
CA PHE A 88 19.31 4.16 18.70
C PHE A 88 18.88 4.72 20.06
N ARG A 89 18.10 3.96 20.83
CA ARG A 89 17.57 4.38 22.15
C ARG A 89 16.85 5.72 22.09
N LYS A 90 15.97 5.83 21.11
CA LYS A 90 15.11 7.00 20.90
C LYS A 90 13.64 6.61 21.15
N PRO A 91 12.79 7.54 21.58
CA PRO A 91 11.36 7.24 21.69
C PRO A 91 10.77 6.91 20.32
N PHE A 92 9.93 5.88 20.27
CA PHE A 92 9.08 5.58 19.11
C PHE A 92 7.77 6.36 19.27
N ILE A 93 7.48 7.21 18.30
CA ILE A 93 6.27 8.04 18.29
C ILE A 93 5.45 7.64 17.06
N PRO A 94 4.48 6.72 17.20
CA PRO A 94 3.61 6.35 16.09
C PRO A 94 2.68 7.51 15.72
N PRO A 95 2.17 7.55 14.48
CA PRO A 95 1.15 8.52 14.09
C PRO A 95 -0.12 8.32 14.93
N VAL A 96 -0.78 9.42 15.25
CA VAL A 96 -2.10 9.39 15.87
C VAL A 96 -3.12 9.35 14.73
N VAL A 97 -3.93 8.30 14.72
CA VAL A 97 -4.98 8.12 13.71
C VAL A 97 -6.33 8.45 14.33
N GLU A 98 -6.99 9.46 13.78
CA GLU A 98 -8.34 9.88 14.17
C GLU A 98 -9.21 9.93 12.91
N VAL A 99 -10.37 9.29 12.96
CA VAL A 99 -11.34 9.25 11.85
C VAL A 99 -12.60 10.00 12.29
N HIS A 100 -12.95 11.05 11.54
CA HIS A 100 -14.13 11.88 11.78
C HIS A 100 -15.28 11.45 10.85
N ALA A 101 -15.78 10.24 11.06
CA ALA A 101 -16.82 9.66 10.22
C ALA A 101 -18.14 10.43 10.35
N ASN A 102 -18.95 10.39 9.30
CA ASN A 102 -20.30 10.94 9.33
C ASN A 102 -21.26 10.09 10.20
N GLY A 103 -22.51 10.52 10.34
CA GLY A 103 -23.49 9.83 11.19
C GLY A 103 -24.18 8.60 10.57
N GLU A 104 -23.76 8.16 9.38
CA GLU A 104 -24.30 7.00 8.68
C GLU A 104 -23.67 5.70 9.20
N ASN A 105 -24.22 4.55 8.82
CA ASN A 105 -23.73 3.24 9.29
C ASN A 105 -23.21 2.44 8.08
N VAL A 106 -22.00 1.92 8.17
CA VAL A 106 -21.37 1.07 7.14
C VAL A 106 -22.22 -0.14 6.76
N HIS A 107 -22.99 -0.70 7.70
CA HIS A 107 -23.88 -1.83 7.45
C HIS A 107 -25.11 -1.50 6.58
N ASP A 108 -25.40 -0.21 6.35
CA ASP A 108 -26.40 0.21 5.38
C ASP A 108 -25.87 0.21 3.93
N TYR A 109 -24.52 0.06 3.80
CA TYR A 109 -23.81 0.12 2.52
C TYR A 109 -23.26 -1.23 2.06
N VAL A 110 -22.76 -2.05 2.99
CA VAL A 110 -22.11 -3.32 2.64
C VAL A 110 -22.26 -4.35 3.75
N ASP A 111 -22.37 -5.61 3.34
CA ASP A 111 -22.28 -6.79 4.21
C ASP A 111 -21.07 -7.63 3.80
N VAL A 112 -20.42 -8.28 4.75
CA VAL A 112 -19.22 -9.11 4.50
C VAL A 112 -19.41 -10.50 5.12
N GLU A 113 -19.18 -11.53 4.31
CA GLU A 113 -19.20 -12.92 4.71
C GLU A 113 -17.87 -13.60 4.39
N VAL A 114 -17.19 -14.14 5.40
CA VAL A 114 -15.98 -14.94 5.20
C VAL A 114 -16.35 -16.41 5.36
N GLN A 115 -16.39 -17.14 4.23
CA GLN A 115 -16.75 -18.57 4.22
C GLN A 115 -15.53 -19.46 4.52
N ASP A 116 -14.35 -19.08 4.03
CA ASP A 116 -13.11 -19.83 4.19
C ASP A 116 -12.19 -19.19 5.24
N THR A 117 -12.57 -19.28 6.52
CA THR A 117 -11.89 -18.63 7.65
C THR A 117 -10.50 -19.20 7.93
N ASP A 118 -10.18 -20.39 7.42
CA ASP A 118 -8.82 -20.96 7.46
C ASP A 118 -7.83 -20.23 6.53
N LEU A 119 -8.34 -19.54 5.50
CA LEU A 119 -7.56 -18.77 4.52
C LEU A 119 -7.67 -17.26 4.72
N CYS A 120 -8.76 -16.77 5.31
CA CYS A 120 -8.93 -15.37 5.68
C CYS A 120 -9.30 -15.28 7.15
N THR A 121 -8.37 -14.82 7.98
CA THR A 121 -8.55 -14.77 9.44
C THR A 121 -9.14 -13.47 9.94
N ARG A 122 -9.03 -12.40 9.16
CA ARG A 122 -9.70 -11.12 9.41
C ARG A 122 -9.97 -10.40 8.09
N TYR A 123 -11.13 -9.78 8.00
CA TYR A 123 -11.52 -8.93 6.90
C TYR A 123 -12.16 -7.66 7.45
N CYS A 124 -11.49 -6.54 7.30
CA CYS A 124 -11.99 -5.22 7.67
C CYS A 124 -12.44 -4.48 6.42
N ALA A 125 -13.61 -3.83 6.49
CA ALA A 125 -14.11 -3.00 5.41
C ALA A 125 -14.64 -1.67 5.94
N ARG A 126 -14.31 -0.59 5.25
CA ARG A 126 -14.85 0.76 5.47
C ARG A 126 -15.36 1.34 4.17
N VAL A 127 -16.37 2.19 4.26
CA VAL A 127 -16.96 2.88 3.12
C VAL A 127 -16.61 4.36 3.18
N CYS A 128 -16.19 4.89 2.03
CA CYS A 128 -16.02 6.32 1.81
C CYS A 128 -16.88 6.75 0.62
N LYS A 129 -17.56 7.88 0.72
CA LYS A 129 -18.45 8.40 -0.31
C LYS A 129 -18.06 9.81 -0.75
N ASN A 130 -18.75 10.32 -1.77
CA ASN A 130 -18.46 11.64 -2.36
C ASN A 130 -16.99 11.73 -2.80
N ILE A 131 -16.45 10.63 -3.29
CA ILE A 131 -15.06 10.51 -3.73
C ILE A 131 -14.80 11.45 -4.90
N LYS A 132 -13.64 12.11 -4.84
CA LYS A 132 -13.12 12.97 -5.91
C LYS A 132 -11.74 12.49 -6.30
N ILE A 133 -11.64 11.86 -7.46
CA ILE A 133 -10.36 11.44 -8.02
C ILE A 133 -9.57 12.65 -8.49
N ALA A 134 -8.34 12.76 -8.06
CA ALA A 134 -7.41 13.82 -8.43
C ALA A 134 -5.96 13.31 -8.28
N PRO A 135 -4.96 13.99 -8.86
CA PRO A 135 -3.57 13.72 -8.52
C PRO A 135 -3.32 13.86 -7.02
N SER A 136 -2.52 12.99 -6.47
CA SER A 136 -2.08 13.09 -5.06
C SER A 136 -1.27 14.35 -4.82
N PRO A 137 -1.26 14.91 -3.60
CA PRO A 137 -0.39 16.06 -3.29
C PRO A 137 1.09 15.68 -3.46
N LYS A 138 1.91 16.65 -3.83
CA LYS A 138 3.34 16.46 -4.14
C LYS A 138 4.11 15.76 -3.00
N TRP A 139 3.77 16.02 -1.75
CA TRP A 139 4.43 15.35 -0.63
C TRP A 139 4.20 13.83 -0.63
N MET A 140 2.98 13.38 -0.98
CA MET A 140 2.65 11.95 -1.07
C MET A 140 3.32 11.31 -2.29
N GLN A 141 3.27 11.99 -3.45
CA GLN A 141 3.94 11.53 -4.67
C GLN A 141 5.44 11.33 -4.44
N ARG A 142 6.12 12.30 -3.81
CA ARG A 142 7.56 12.23 -3.49
C ARG A 142 7.89 11.06 -2.58
N ARG A 143 7.10 10.84 -1.52
CA ARG A 143 7.31 9.71 -0.59
C ARG A 143 7.10 8.36 -1.25
N LEU A 144 6.06 8.23 -2.08
CA LEU A 144 5.82 7.01 -2.85
C LEU A 144 6.95 6.75 -3.84
N ALA A 145 7.36 7.77 -4.58
CA ALA A 145 8.48 7.69 -5.53
C ALA A 145 9.79 7.28 -4.83
N ALA A 146 10.09 7.86 -3.65
CA ALA A 146 11.26 7.46 -2.84
C ALA A 146 11.19 6.00 -2.37
N ALA A 147 9.98 5.46 -2.17
CA ALA A 147 9.76 4.05 -1.88
C ALA A 147 9.72 3.15 -3.13
N GLY A 148 9.97 3.70 -4.33
CA GLY A 148 9.91 2.97 -5.60
C GLY A 148 8.49 2.67 -6.09
N ILE A 149 7.49 3.35 -5.54
CA ILE A 149 6.08 3.18 -5.90
C ILE A 149 5.65 4.32 -6.82
N ARG A 150 5.14 3.97 -8.00
CA ARG A 150 4.64 4.94 -8.98
C ARG A 150 3.35 5.60 -8.48
N PRO A 151 3.28 6.95 -8.38
CA PRO A 151 2.04 7.66 -8.12
C PRO A 151 1.04 7.51 -9.29
N ILE A 152 -0.25 7.38 -8.95
CA ILE A 152 -1.32 7.20 -9.94
C ILE A 152 -2.41 8.27 -9.75
N ASN A 153 -3.16 8.16 -8.65
CA ASN A 153 -4.15 9.13 -8.21
C ASN A 153 -4.32 9.04 -6.69
N ASN A 154 -4.98 10.02 -6.09
CA ASN A 154 -5.13 10.13 -4.65
C ASN A 154 -5.67 8.86 -3.98
N LEU A 155 -6.63 8.16 -4.58
CA LEU A 155 -7.24 6.97 -3.99
C LEU A 155 -6.28 5.76 -4.00
N VAL A 156 -5.69 5.47 -5.15
CA VAL A 156 -4.71 4.38 -5.29
C VAL A 156 -3.45 4.68 -4.47
N ASP A 157 -3.03 5.93 -4.47
CA ASP A 157 -1.84 6.36 -3.73
C ASP A 157 -2.05 6.29 -2.20
N ILE A 158 -3.27 6.54 -1.70
CA ILE A 158 -3.61 6.31 -0.30
C ILE A 158 -3.40 4.83 0.07
N THR A 159 -3.89 3.89 -0.72
CA THR A 159 -3.72 2.45 -0.42
C THR A 159 -2.26 2.03 -0.48
N ASN A 160 -1.50 2.52 -1.45
CA ASN A 160 -0.06 2.28 -1.57
C ASN A 160 0.74 2.94 -0.44
N TYR A 161 0.35 4.15 -0.03
CA TYR A 161 0.99 4.86 1.07
C TYR A 161 0.80 4.12 2.39
N VAL A 162 -0.43 3.66 2.68
CA VAL A 162 -0.72 2.87 3.87
C VAL A 162 0.00 1.52 3.83
N MET A 163 0.08 0.88 2.66
CA MET A 163 0.87 -0.34 2.50
C MET A 163 2.35 -0.10 2.85
N ALA A 164 2.96 0.98 2.40
CA ALA A 164 4.34 1.33 2.74
C ALA A 164 4.48 1.73 4.22
N GLU A 165 3.54 2.51 4.77
CA GLU A 165 3.59 3.02 6.15
C GLU A 165 3.34 1.92 7.18
N TYR A 166 2.31 1.07 6.98
CA TYR A 166 1.85 0.04 7.93
C TYR A 166 2.26 -1.38 7.55
N GLY A 167 2.71 -1.62 6.32
CA GLY A 167 2.97 -2.99 5.83
C GLY A 167 1.70 -3.80 5.60
N GLN A 168 0.56 -3.14 5.47
CA GLN A 168 -0.75 -3.74 5.23
C GLN A 168 -1.21 -3.40 3.82
N PRO A 169 -1.14 -4.35 2.86
CA PRO A 169 -1.74 -4.12 1.56
C PRO A 169 -3.26 -3.96 1.69
N MET A 170 -3.77 -3.01 0.93
CA MET A 170 -5.19 -2.67 0.90
C MET A 170 -5.71 -2.74 -0.53
N HIS A 171 -7.02 -2.92 -0.66
CA HIS A 171 -7.71 -2.77 -1.93
C HIS A 171 -8.87 -1.77 -1.79
N ALA A 172 -9.22 -1.15 -2.91
CA ALA A 172 -10.36 -0.26 -3.01
C ALA A 172 -11.26 -0.75 -4.15
N TYR A 173 -12.54 -0.94 -3.86
CA TYR A 173 -13.56 -1.32 -4.83
C TYR A 173 -14.49 -0.13 -5.09
N ASP A 174 -14.91 0.05 -6.32
CA ASP A 174 -16.10 0.86 -6.62
C ASP A 174 -17.33 0.09 -6.11
N LEU A 175 -17.94 0.60 -5.03
CA LEU A 175 -19.05 -0.08 -4.37
C LEU A 175 -20.28 -0.23 -5.27
N ASP A 176 -20.47 0.68 -6.23
CA ASP A 176 -21.58 0.64 -7.18
C ASP A 176 -21.45 -0.53 -8.17
N THR A 177 -20.25 -1.10 -8.31
CA THR A 177 -19.97 -2.29 -9.14
C THR A 177 -20.12 -3.61 -8.39
N ILE A 178 -20.27 -3.56 -7.07
CA ILE A 178 -20.39 -4.73 -6.19
C ILE A 178 -21.84 -5.17 -6.10
N ALA A 179 -22.17 -6.28 -6.74
CA ALA A 179 -23.52 -6.80 -6.79
C ALA A 179 -24.03 -7.18 -5.38
N GLY A 180 -25.28 -6.75 -5.10
CA GLY A 180 -25.93 -6.98 -3.83
C GLY A 180 -25.31 -6.28 -2.64
N HIS A 181 -24.35 -5.36 -2.87
CA HIS A 181 -23.61 -4.66 -1.82
C HIS A 181 -23.06 -5.65 -0.77
N LYS A 182 -22.54 -6.77 -1.25
CA LYS A 182 -22.05 -7.87 -0.42
C LYS A 182 -20.69 -8.34 -0.88
N ILE A 183 -19.79 -8.52 0.06
CA ILE A 183 -18.50 -9.20 -0.16
C ILE A 183 -18.56 -10.61 0.41
N ILE A 184 -18.13 -11.59 -0.37
CA ILE A 184 -18.03 -12.99 0.03
C ILE A 184 -16.60 -13.46 -0.21
N VAL A 185 -15.90 -13.82 0.86
CA VAL A 185 -14.54 -14.36 0.78
C VAL A 185 -14.62 -15.89 0.78
N ARG A 186 -14.30 -16.50 -0.36
CA ARG A 186 -14.41 -17.95 -0.56
C ARG A 186 -13.38 -18.48 -1.55
N ARG A 187 -13.18 -19.79 -1.57
CA ARG A 187 -12.35 -20.42 -2.59
C ARG A 187 -12.97 -20.31 -3.99
N ALA A 188 -12.13 -20.25 -5.00
CA ALA A 188 -12.54 -20.43 -6.39
C ALA A 188 -13.03 -21.87 -6.63
N LYS A 189 -13.72 -22.09 -7.73
CA LYS A 189 -14.05 -23.44 -8.21
C LYS A 189 -13.01 -23.94 -9.20
N ASP A 190 -12.85 -25.23 -9.30
CA ASP A 190 -11.92 -25.81 -10.28
C ASP A 190 -12.36 -25.47 -11.70
N GLY A 191 -11.45 -24.83 -12.44
CA GLY A 191 -11.66 -24.45 -13.84
C GLY A 191 -12.27 -23.07 -14.04
N ASP A 192 -12.54 -22.31 -12.97
CA ASP A 192 -12.95 -20.90 -13.09
C ASP A 192 -11.87 -20.10 -13.85
N GLU A 193 -12.31 -19.14 -14.62
CA GLU A 193 -11.45 -18.18 -15.34
C GLU A 193 -11.79 -16.77 -14.84
N PHE A 194 -10.74 -16.00 -14.54
CA PHE A 194 -10.89 -14.65 -13.97
C PHE A 194 -9.95 -13.67 -14.66
N GLU A 195 -10.48 -12.54 -15.12
CA GLU A 195 -9.71 -11.46 -15.72
C GLU A 195 -9.22 -10.49 -14.63
N THR A 196 -7.91 -10.40 -14.50
CA THR A 196 -7.24 -9.53 -13.54
C THR A 196 -7.02 -8.13 -14.13
N LEU A 197 -6.73 -7.12 -13.25
CA LEU A 197 -6.49 -5.71 -13.62
C LEU A 197 -5.40 -5.49 -14.69
N ASP A 198 -4.54 -6.48 -14.92
CA ASP A 198 -3.54 -6.46 -16.00
C ASP A 198 -4.11 -6.94 -17.36
N GLY A 199 -5.43 -7.17 -17.44
CA GLY A 199 -6.14 -7.62 -18.65
C GLY A 199 -5.85 -9.08 -19.04
N GLN A 200 -5.30 -9.89 -18.12
CA GLN A 200 -5.01 -11.29 -18.41
C GLN A 200 -6.02 -12.22 -17.74
N ILE A 201 -6.44 -13.24 -18.49
CA ILE A 201 -7.33 -14.29 -17.97
C ILE A 201 -6.50 -15.34 -17.25
N ARG A 202 -6.82 -15.57 -15.97
CA ARG A 202 -6.17 -16.54 -15.09
C ARG A 202 -7.07 -17.74 -14.87
N LYS A 203 -6.53 -18.94 -15.04
CA LYS A 203 -7.21 -20.17 -14.68
C LYS A 203 -7.03 -20.44 -13.20
N LEU A 204 -8.14 -20.70 -12.53
CA LEU A 204 -8.21 -20.89 -11.09
C LEU A 204 -8.52 -22.34 -10.73
N ASP A 205 -8.25 -22.68 -9.50
CA ASP A 205 -8.69 -23.93 -8.86
C ASP A 205 -9.11 -23.68 -7.41
N ASN A 206 -9.61 -24.68 -6.74
CA ASN A 206 -10.18 -24.62 -5.39
C ASN A 206 -9.15 -24.32 -4.28
N GLN A 207 -7.88 -24.08 -4.62
CA GLN A 207 -6.85 -23.64 -3.67
C GLN A 207 -6.66 -22.12 -3.66
N VAL A 208 -7.20 -21.44 -4.66
CA VAL A 208 -7.11 -19.98 -4.78
C VAL A 208 -8.27 -19.34 -4.00
N LEU A 209 -7.95 -18.40 -3.11
CA LEU A 209 -8.94 -17.61 -2.39
C LEU A 209 -9.37 -16.42 -3.24
N MET A 210 -10.67 -16.19 -3.30
CA MET A 210 -11.31 -15.13 -4.07
C MET A 210 -12.06 -14.17 -3.19
N ILE A 211 -12.09 -12.92 -3.60
CA ILE A 211 -13.08 -11.95 -3.16
C ILE A 211 -14.18 -11.93 -4.20
N CYS A 212 -15.41 -12.16 -3.76
CA CYS A 212 -16.59 -12.23 -4.62
C CYS A 212 -17.64 -11.22 -4.14
N ASP A 213 -18.51 -10.81 -5.05
CA ASP A 213 -19.77 -10.16 -4.66
C ASP A 213 -20.91 -11.20 -4.61
N ALA A 214 -22.16 -10.76 -4.60
CA ALA A 214 -23.31 -11.68 -4.56
C ALA A 214 -23.47 -12.52 -5.84
N GLU A 215 -22.83 -12.14 -6.97
CA GLU A 215 -23.04 -12.75 -8.28
C GLU A 215 -21.76 -13.30 -8.91
N LYS A 216 -20.61 -12.65 -8.69
CA LYS A 216 -19.36 -12.93 -9.42
C LYS A 216 -18.11 -12.75 -8.55
N GLU A 217 -16.98 -13.23 -9.06
CA GLU A 217 -15.64 -12.93 -8.54
C GLU A 217 -15.26 -11.49 -8.88
N VAL A 218 -14.65 -10.76 -7.92
CA VAL A 218 -14.20 -9.36 -8.08
C VAL A 218 -12.72 -9.18 -7.79
N GLY A 219 -12.04 -10.20 -7.24
CA GLY A 219 -10.60 -10.14 -6.99
C GLY A 219 -10.02 -11.48 -6.55
N ILE A 220 -8.73 -11.67 -6.81
CA ILE A 220 -7.93 -12.75 -6.23
C ILE A 220 -7.34 -12.26 -4.91
N ALA A 221 -7.81 -12.82 -3.80
CA ALA A 221 -7.47 -12.37 -2.46
C ALA A 221 -5.96 -12.21 -2.23
N GLY A 222 -5.53 -11.00 -1.85
CA GLY A 222 -4.14 -10.68 -1.55
C GLY A 222 -3.17 -10.73 -2.73
N ILE A 223 -3.66 -10.85 -3.97
CA ILE A 223 -2.82 -10.91 -5.17
C ILE A 223 -3.18 -9.78 -6.15
N MET A 224 -4.40 -9.76 -6.69
CA MET A 224 -4.79 -8.77 -7.68
C MET A 224 -6.31 -8.62 -7.76
N GLY A 225 -6.79 -7.39 -7.89
CA GLY A 225 -8.19 -7.09 -8.17
C GLY A 225 -8.63 -7.52 -9.57
N GLY A 226 -9.93 -7.53 -9.80
CA GLY A 226 -10.53 -7.83 -11.09
C GLY A 226 -10.71 -6.60 -11.97
N GLU A 227 -10.62 -6.77 -13.28
CA GLU A 227 -10.93 -5.72 -14.25
C GLU A 227 -12.38 -5.23 -14.09
N ASN A 228 -13.28 -6.11 -13.64
CA ASN A 228 -14.71 -5.85 -13.47
C ASN A 228 -15.09 -5.05 -12.21
N SER A 229 -14.13 -4.71 -11.37
CA SER A 229 -14.33 -3.94 -10.11
C SER A 229 -13.31 -2.82 -9.92
N LYS A 230 -12.61 -2.46 -10.99
CA LYS A 230 -11.58 -1.42 -10.96
C LYS A 230 -12.19 -0.05 -10.65
N ILE A 231 -11.39 0.76 -9.98
CA ILE A 231 -11.70 2.17 -9.76
C ILE A 231 -11.54 2.94 -11.08
N THR A 232 -12.56 3.72 -11.42
CA THR A 232 -12.56 4.64 -12.56
C THR A 232 -12.68 6.08 -12.06
N ASP A 233 -12.49 7.07 -12.95
CA ASP A 233 -12.50 8.49 -12.57
C ASP A 233 -13.87 9.00 -12.10
N ASP A 234 -14.93 8.26 -12.39
CA ASP A 234 -16.31 8.57 -12.04
C ASP A 234 -16.82 7.83 -10.79
N VAL A 235 -15.91 7.17 -10.03
CA VAL A 235 -16.29 6.53 -8.78
C VAL A 235 -16.83 7.54 -7.77
N HIS A 236 -17.94 7.18 -7.13
CA HIS A 236 -18.58 8.00 -6.09
C HIS A 236 -18.47 7.40 -4.70
N THR A 237 -18.56 6.09 -4.60
CA THR A 237 -18.55 5.38 -3.32
C THR A 237 -17.53 4.25 -3.38
N VAL A 238 -16.60 4.25 -2.44
CA VAL A 238 -15.50 3.29 -2.36
C VAL A 238 -15.64 2.43 -1.13
N LEU A 239 -15.43 1.13 -1.33
CA LEU A 239 -15.21 0.16 -0.27
C LEU A 239 -13.71 -0.09 -0.12
N PHE A 240 -13.11 0.31 0.99
CA PHE A 240 -11.77 -0.11 1.35
C PHE A 240 -11.78 -1.50 1.99
N GLU A 241 -10.81 -2.31 1.61
CA GLU A 241 -10.50 -3.61 2.17
C GLU A 241 -9.13 -3.57 2.86
N ALA A 242 -9.07 -4.06 4.10
CA ALA A 242 -7.82 -4.47 4.74
C ALA A 242 -8.04 -5.85 5.38
N ALA A 243 -7.31 -6.84 4.92
CA ALA A 243 -7.55 -8.22 5.33
C ALA A 243 -6.27 -8.94 5.75
N THR A 244 -6.43 -10.07 6.43
CA THR A 244 -5.32 -10.96 6.78
C THR A 244 -5.57 -12.33 6.16
N PHE A 245 -4.77 -12.64 5.16
CA PHE A 245 -4.84 -13.90 4.43
C PHE A 245 -3.76 -14.89 4.88
N ASN A 246 -4.00 -16.18 4.66
CA ASN A 246 -3.05 -17.24 4.95
C ASN A 246 -1.82 -17.11 4.04
N GLY A 247 -0.67 -16.68 4.57
CA GLY A 247 0.55 -16.40 3.80
C GLY A 247 1.03 -17.59 2.95
N PRO A 248 1.13 -18.82 3.48
CA PRO A 248 1.44 -20.01 2.69
C PRO A 248 0.47 -20.25 1.52
N ASN A 249 -0.83 -19.96 1.70
CA ASN A 249 -1.80 -20.06 0.62
C ASN A 249 -1.56 -18.98 -0.45
N ILE A 250 -1.39 -17.72 -0.07
CA ILE A 250 -1.09 -16.62 -1.02
C ILE A 250 0.15 -16.95 -1.85
N ARG A 251 1.24 -17.39 -1.22
CA ARG A 251 2.48 -17.77 -1.92
C ARG A 251 2.24 -18.87 -2.96
N LYS A 252 1.48 -19.93 -2.58
CA LYS A 252 1.20 -21.05 -3.48
C LYS A 252 0.28 -20.61 -4.62
N SER A 253 -0.74 -19.81 -4.33
CA SER A 253 -1.68 -19.29 -5.33
C SER A 253 -0.98 -18.36 -6.32
N ALA A 254 -0.17 -17.40 -5.85
CA ALA A 254 0.62 -16.52 -6.71
C ALA A 254 1.53 -17.30 -7.66
N LYS A 255 2.23 -18.34 -7.16
CA LYS A 255 3.04 -19.21 -8.01
C LYS A 255 2.21 -19.98 -9.03
N ARG A 256 1.04 -20.49 -8.62
CA ARG A 256 0.14 -21.32 -9.45
C ARG A 256 -0.43 -20.54 -10.63
N ILE A 257 -0.87 -19.30 -10.39
CA ILE A 257 -1.41 -18.43 -11.44
C ILE A 257 -0.32 -17.65 -12.20
N GLY A 258 0.95 -17.84 -11.83
CA GLY A 258 2.09 -17.19 -12.49
C GLY A 258 2.15 -15.68 -12.28
N MET A 259 1.64 -15.17 -11.13
CA MET A 259 1.60 -13.75 -10.83
C MET A 259 2.15 -13.47 -9.43
N ARG A 260 3.12 -12.57 -9.34
CA ARG A 260 3.62 -12.04 -8.07
C ARG A 260 3.51 -10.53 -8.08
N THR A 261 2.83 -9.97 -7.08
CA THR A 261 2.65 -8.54 -6.89
C THR A 261 3.32 -8.10 -5.58
N GLU A 262 3.49 -6.79 -5.37
CA GLU A 262 3.98 -6.25 -4.10
C GLU A 262 3.09 -6.70 -2.94
N ALA A 263 1.77 -6.61 -3.10
CA ALA A 263 0.81 -7.07 -2.10
C ALA A 263 1.00 -8.56 -1.76
N SER A 264 1.08 -9.44 -2.75
CA SER A 264 1.30 -10.88 -2.52
C SER A 264 2.65 -11.17 -1.86
N GLY A 265 3.68 -10.38 -2.17
CA GLY A 265 5.00 -10.44 -1.56
C GLY A 265 4.98 -10.13 -0.06
N ILE A 266 4.09 -9.23 0.38
CA ILE A 266 3.88 -8.88 1.78
C ILE A 266 2.96 -9.90 2.47
N PHE A 267 1.81 -10.23 1.88
CA PHE A 267 0.86 -11.21 2.44
C PHE A 267 1.49 -12.58 2.67
N GLU A 268 2.36 -13.05 1.76
CA GLU A 268 3.02 -14.36 1.90
C GLU A 268 3.87 -14.50 3.16
N LYS A 269 4.26 -13.39 3.78
CA LYS A 269 5.06 -13.36 5.01
C LYS A 269 4.23 -13.63 6.28
N GLY A 270 2.90 -13.49 6.20
CA GLY A 270 1.98 -13.68 7.31
C GLY A 270 1.81 -12.42 8.16
N LEU A 271 0.85 -11.61 7.81
CA LEU A 271 0.54 -10.35 8.50
C LEU A 271 -0.18 -10.59 9.84
N ASP A 272 0.00 -9.65 10.76
CA ASP A 272 -0.73 -9.62 12.02
C ASP A 272 -2.17 -9.14 11.78
N PRO A 273 -3.19 -9.93 12.17
CA PRO A 273 -4.58 -9.51 12.03
C PRO A 273 -4.93 -8.20 12.75
N VAL A 274 -4.20 -7.86 13.81
CA VAL A 274 -4.42 -6.60 14.56
C VAL A 274 -4.11 -5.36 13.70
N ASN A 275 -3.18 -5.47 12.75
CA ASN A 275 -2.74 -4.34 11.94
C ASN A 275 -3.78 -3.86 10.92
N ALA A 276 -4.71 -4.74 10.50
CA ALA A 276 -5.69 -4.42 9.46
C ALA A 276 -6.59 -3.23 9.83
N GLU A 277 -7.04 -3.17 11.10
CA GLU A 277 -7.86 -2.07 11.62
C GLU A 277 -7.13 -0.74 11.62
N ALA A 278 -5.90 -0.70 12.17
CA ALA A 278 -5.11 0.53 12.20
C ALA A 278 -4.78 1.06 10.79
N ALA A 279 -4.52 0.16 9.86
CA ALA A 279 -4.22 0.51 8.48
C ALA A 279 -5.43 1.08 7.74
N ILE A 280 -6.60 0.45 7.88
CA ILE A 280 -7.81 0.93 7.19
C ILE A 280 -8.29 2.28 7.78
N ASP A 281 -8.12 2.49 9.09
CA ASP A 281 -8.40 3.78 9.72
C ASP A 281 -7.45 4.87 9.21
N ARG A 282 -6.18 4.54 9.02
CA ARG A 282 -5.22 5.49 8.42
C ARG A 282 -5.60 5.87 7.00
N ALA A 283 -6.09 4.93 6.19
CA ALA A 283 -6.60 5.25 4.86
C ALA A 283 -7.80 6.20 4.91
N CYS A 284 -8.74 5.94 5.81
CA CYS A 284 -9.88 6.84 6.05
C CYS A 284 -9.45 8.24 6.49
N GLN A 285 -8.50 8.34 7.43
CA GLN A 285 -7.93 9.62 7.84
C GLN A 285 -7.30 10.37 6.65
N LEU A 286 -6.58 9.66 5.76
CA LEU A 286 -6.00 10.27 4.56
C LEU A 286 -7.07 10.77 3.57
N ILE A 287 -8.20 10.07 3.43
CA ILE A 287 -9.36 10.57 2.66
C ILE A 287 -9.83 11.93 3.19
N GLU A 288 -9.92 12.06 4.52
CA GLU A 288 -10.35 13.31 5.17
C GLU A 288 -9.27 14.40 5.05
N GLU A 289 -8.01 14.08 5.35
CA GLU A 289 -6.88 15.02 5.26
C GLU A 289 -6.69 15.60 3.86
N LEU A 290 -6.92 14.78 2.81
CA LEU A 290 -6.83 15.22 1.42
C LEU A 290 -8.13 15.88 0.91
N GLY A 291 -9.22 15.84 1.69
CA GLY A 291 -10.52 16.38 1.31
C GLY A 291 -11.10 15.71 0.06
N CYS A 292 -10.74 14.46 -0.19
CA CYS A 292 -11.14 13.72 -1.40
C CYS A 292 -12.36 12.81 -1.20
N GLY A 293 -13.00 12.83 -0.04
CA GLY A 293 -14.20 12.07 0.26
C GLY A 293 -14.69 12.26 1.69
N GLU A 294 -15.76 11.55 2.04
CA GLU A 294 -16.35 11.52 3.38
C GLU A 294 -16.37 10.08 3.89
N VAL A 295 -15.94 9.85 5.11
CA VAL A 295 -15.93 8.52 5.73
C VAL A 295 -17.29 8.19 6.33
N VAL A 296 -17.85 7.04 5.99
CA VAL A 296 -19.09 6.51 6.58
C VAL A 296 -18.79 5.92 7.95
N GLY A 297 -19.69 6.12 8.92
CA GLY A 297 -19.54 5.65 10.29
C GLY A 297 -19.50 4.14 10.43
N GLY A 298 -18.67 3.66 11.35
CA GLY A 298 -18.48 2.24 11.63
C GLY A 298 -17.47 1.56 10.69
N MET A 299 -17.22 0.30 10.99
CA MET A 299 -16.38 -0.60 10.21
C MET A 299 -17.03 -1.98 10.23
N VAL A 300 -17.08 -2.67 9.11
CA VAL A 300 -17.36 -4.11 9.10
C VAL A 300 -16.06 -4.83 9.44
N ASP A 301 -16.08 -5.63 10.50
CA ASP A 301 -14.93 -6.40 10.97
C ASP A 301 -15.33 -7.85 11.19
N VAL A 302 -14.99 -8.70 10.24
CA VAL A 302 -15.17 -10.15 10.35
C VAL A 302 -13.84 -10.75 10.77
N CYS A 303 -13.75 -11.18 12.01
CA CYS A 303 -12.49 -11.65 12.60
C CYS A 303 -12.69 -13.01 13.29
N GLU A 304 -11.86 -13.98 12.91
CA GLU A 304 -11.67 -15.19 13.68
C GLU A 304 -11.03 -14.86 15.04
N PRO A 305 -11.31 -15.61 16.10
CA PRO A 305 -10.71 -15.36 17.40
C PRO A 305 -9.19 -15.25 17.31
N ILE A 306 -8.66 -14.07 17.67
CA ILE A 306 -7.22 -13.85 17.69
C ILE A 306 -6.61 -14.82 18.68
N LYS A 307 -5.60 -15.57 18.21
CA LYS A 307 -4.91 -16.55 19.06
C LYS A 307 -4.35 -15.86 20.30
N PRO A 308 -4.48 -16.45 21.49
CA PRO A 308 -3.93 -15.84 22.69
C PRO A 308 -2.44 -15.63 22.57
N LEU A 309 -1.96 -14.54 23.17
CA LEU A 309 -0.53 -14.20 23.18
C LEU A 309 0.30 -15.39 23.64
N ARG A 310 1.24 -15.80 22.81
CA ARG A 310 2.17 -16.88 23.14
C ARG A 310 3.16 -16.39 24.21
N ARG A 311 3.14 -17.02 25.37
CA ARG A 311 4.13 -16.74 26.42
C ARG A 311 5.38 -17.59 26.20
N ILE A 312 6.51 -16.93 26.13
CA ILE A 312 7.84 -17.56 25.94
C ILE A 312 8.65 -17.29 27.21
N PRO A 313 9.33 -18.30 27.78
CA PRO A 313 10.22 -18.08 28.92
C PRO A 313 11.34 -17.12 28.53
N PHE A 314 11.58 -16.13 29.37
CA PHE A 314 12.67 -15.16 29.19
C PHE A 314 13.89 -15.63 29.97
N GLU A 315 14.92 -16.10 29.27
CA GLU A 315 16.16 -16.68 29.82
C GLU A 315 17.36 -15.89 29.31
N PRO A 316 17.79 -14.79 29.98
CA PRO A 316 18.88 -13.90 29.52
C PRO A 316 20.19 -14.64 29.21
N GLU A 317 20.59 -15.57 30.07
CA GLU A 317 21.84 -16.33 29.87
C GLU A 317 21.79 -17.22 28.61
N LYS A 318 20.61 -17.78 28.30
CA LYS A 318 20.41 -18.58 27.09
C LYS A 318 20.46 -17.73 25.86
N ILE A 319 19.84 -16.54 25.92
CA ILE A 319 19.87 -15.56 24.84
C ILE A 319 21.29 -15.13 24.54
N ASN A 320 22.05 -14.71 25.56
CA ASN A 320 23.46 -14.32 25.42
C ASN A 320 24.32 -15.44 24.81
N ARG A 321 24.14 -16.67 25.29
CA ARG A 321 24.87 -17.83 24.77
C ARG A 321 24.56 -18.10 23.30
N PHE A 322 23.28 -17.92 22.91
CA PHE A 322 22.84 -18.13 21.53
C PHE A 322 23.35 -17.03 20.58
N LEU A 323 23.33 -15.78 21.02
CA LEU A 323 23.77 -14.63 20.24
C LEU A 323 25.29 -14.38 20.30
N GLY A 324 25.99 -14.97 21.25
CA GLY A 324 27.40 -14.66 21.51
C GLY A 324 27.62 -13.28 22.12
N THR A 325 26.65 -12.81 22.93
CA THR A 325 26.65 -11.49 23.56
C THR A 325 26.74 -11.58 25.07
N ASP A 326 26.93 -10.43 25.74
CA ASP A 326 26.93 -10.30 27.20
C ASP A 326 26.04 -9.10 27.62
N ILE A 327 24.79 -9.13 27.16
CA ILE A 327 23.78 -8.10 27.42
C ILE A 327 23.13 -8.38 28.77
N THR A 328 23.02 -7.38 29.64
CA THR A 328 22.36 -7.54 30.93
C THR A 328 20.85 -7.75 30.78
N LYS A 329 20.23 -8.36 31.78
CA LYS A 329 18.78 -8.55 31.81
C LYS A 329 18.04 -7.21 31.70
N GLU A 330 18.53 -6.18 32.39
CA GLU A 330 17.96 -4.83 32.39
C GLU A 330 18.01 -4.23 30.99
N GLN A 331 19.14 -4.34 30.30
CA GLN A 331 19.26 -3.89 28.90
C GLN A 331 18.34 -4.65 27.94
N MET A 332 18.17 -5.97 28.13
CA MET A 332 17.26 -6.77 27.32
C MET A 332 15.80 -6.39 27.53
N LEU A 333 15.44 -5.90 28.73
CA LEU A 333 14.08 -5.42 29.05
C LEU A 333 13.83 -3.99 28.55
N GLU A 334 14.89 -3.24 28.29
CA GLU A 334 14.82 -1.88 27.74
C GLU A 334 14.57 -1.89 26.23
N TYR A 335 15.05 -2.93 25.52
CA TYR A 335 14.81 -3.14 24.08
C TYR A 335 13.39 -3.69 23.82
#